data_ef1c84b9e176017ee23259d96ee5c0c9
#
_entry.id   ef1c84b9e176017ee23259d96ee5c0c9
#
_cell.length_a   1.000
_cell.length_b   1.000
_cell.length_c   1.000
_cell.angle_alpha   90.00
_cell.angle_beta   90.00
_cell.angle_gamma   90.00
#
_symmetry.space_group_name_H-M   'P 1'
#
loop_
_entity.id
_entity.type
_entity.pdbx_description
1 polymer ?
#
loop_
_entity_poly.entity_id
_entity_poly.type
_entity_poly.pdbx_seq_one_letter_code
_entity_poly.pdbx_strand_id
1 'polypeptide(L)'
;MKKYTQADFDAFEVIDGIKQCPSGDYSDIQIFGERCSFGRCCSFGEYCSFGKCCSFGAWCSFGEWCSFGEGCSFGECCSFGEGCSFGAWCSFGRARSFGAWCSFGEGCSFGAWCSFGEWCTFGERCSFGERCTFGERCSFGERCSFGEGCSFGEGCSFEDKGEYIGDYPFMAFVGFGSRIGSKVYFFNLQDGIYVRCSCWLSDIAGFRERVKAENADAMYLDLCDLVERKFNRKNSK
;
A
#
# COMPACT_ATOMS: atom_id res chain seq x y z
N MET A 1 13.66 -21.15 18.39
CA MET A 1 12.65 -20.21 18.92
C MET A 1 11.71 -21.00 19.82
N LYS A 2 11.24 -20.44 20.94
CA LYS A 2 10.29 -21.15 21.81
C LYS A 2 8.94 -21.24 21.09
N LYS A 3 8.37 -22.44 21.07
CA LYS A 3 7.02 -22.68 20.56
C LYS A 3 6.03 -22.56 21.72
N TYR A 4 4.94 -21.84 21.46
CA TYR A 4 3.88 -21.58 22.43
C TYR A 4 2.61 -22.36 22.08
N THR A 5 1.93 -22.83 23.10
CA THR A 5 0.61 -23.44 23.01
C THR A 5 -0.48 -22.43 23.32
N GLN A 6 -1.74 -22.81 23.07
CA GLN A 6 -2.89 -21.97 23.45
C GLN A 6 -2.89 -21.69 24.97
N ALA A 7 -2.54 -22.68 25.79
CA ALA A 7 -2.47 -22.50 27.25
C ALA A 7 -1.38 -21.49 27.67
N ASP A 8 -0.22 -21.50 26.99
CA ASP A 8 0.82 -20.49 27.22
C ASP A 8 0.32 -19.09 26.85
N PHE A 9 -0.35 -18.97 25.69
CA PHE A 9 -0.92 -17.69 25.23
C PHE A 9 -2.00 -17.16 26.16
N ASP A 10 -2.87 -18.02 26.65
CA ASP A 10 -3.93 -17.63 27.59
C ASP A 10 -3.36 -17.11 28.91
N ALA A 11 -2.22 -17.68 29.35
CA ALA A 11 -1.53 -17.34 30.58
C ALA A 11 -0.63 -16.10 30.50
N PHE A 12 -0.43 -15.50 29.31
CA PHE A 12 0.40 -14.31 29.20
C PHE A 12 -0.18 -13.12 29.96
N GLU A 13 0.71 -12.34 30.55
CA GLU A 13 0.38 -11.17 31.33
C GLU A 13 -0.34 -10.10 30.50
N VAL A 14 -1.30 -9.46 31.13
CA VAL A 14 -2.01 -8.30 30.57
C VAL A 14 -1.63 -7.06 31.36
N ILE A 15 -0.97 -6.09 30.69
CA ILE A 15 -0.57 -4.80 31.25
C ILE A 15 -1.35 -3.70 30.55
N ASP A 16 -2.03 -2.87 31.28
CA ASP A 16 -2.87 -1.76 30.78
C ASP A 16 -3.88 -2.21 29.69
N GLY A 17 -4.41 -3.39 29.83
CA GLY A 17 -5.35 -3.98 28.87
C GLY A 17 -4.72 -4.52 27.58
N ILE A 18 -3.40 -4.63 27.53
CA ILE A 18 -2.62 -5.16 26.40
C ILE A 18 -1.95 -6.48 26.82
N LYS A 19 -2.28 -7.58 26.13
CA LYS A 19 -1.64 -8.87 26.35
C LYS A 19 -0.20 -8.85 25.83
N GLN A 20 0.77 -9.15 26.69
CA GLN A 20 2.20 -9.14 26.40
C GLN A 20 2.65 -10.49 25.86
N CYS A 21 2.88 -10.60 24.57
CA CYS A 21 3.24 -11.85 23.88
C CYS A 21 4.74 -11.84 23.53
N PRO A 22 5.56 -12.68 24.17
CA PRO A 22 7.00 -12.72 23.90
C PRO A 22 7.33 -13.15 22.47
N SER A 23 8.57 -12.90 22.05
CA SER A 23 9.08 -13.44 20.78
C SER A 23 9.02 -14.98 20.78
N GLY A 24 8.47 -15.57 19.71
CA GLY A 24 8.31 -17.01 19.65
C GLY A 24 7.55 -17.53 18.45
N ASP A 25 7.36 -18.82 18.45
CA ASP A 25 6.60 -19.56 17.45
C ASP A 25 5.17 -19.80 17.95
N TYR A 26 4.21 -19.23 17.24
CA TYR A 26 2.76 -19.32 17.51
C TYR A 26 2.02 -20.09 16.40
N SER A 27 2.74 -20.87 15.59
CA SER A 27 2.19 -21.52 14.40
C SER A 27 1.03 -22.48 14.66
N ASP A 28 0.89 -22.99 15.88
CA ASP A 28 -0.21 -23.88 16.27
C ASP A 28 -1.42 -23.14 16.87
N ILE A 29 -1.35 -21.80 16.97
CA ILE A 29 -2.43 -20.98 17.52
C ILE A 29 -3.09 -20.19 16.39
N GLN A 30 -4.39 -20.32 16.24
CA GLN A 30 -5.12 -19.68 15.15
C GLN A 30 -5.93 -18.44 15.57
N ILE A 31 -6.34 -18.35 16.84
CA ILE A 31 -7.20 -17.26 17.30
C ILE A 31 -6.50 -16.44 18.36
N PHE A 32 -6.29 -15.17 18.06
CA PHE A 32 -5.71 -14.18 18.95
C PHE A 32 -6.72 -13.06 19.21
N GLY A 33 -6.86 -12.67 20.47
CA GLY A 33 -7.77 -11.60 20.87
C GLY A 33 -7.33 -10.21 20.37
N GLU A 34 -8.03 -9.23 20.88
CA GLU A 34 -7.68 -7.81 20.66
C GLU A 34 -6.50 -7.39 21.55
N ARG A 35 -5.85 -6.29 21.18
CA ARG A 35 -4.81 -5.64 21.99
C ARG A 35 -3.71 -6.60 22.44
N CYS A 36 -3.24 -7.42 21.53
CA CYS A 36 -2.07 -8.26 21.75
C CYS A 36 -0.80 -7.54 21.24
N SER A 37 0.24 -7.54 22.06
CA SER A 37 1.55 -7.00 21.68
C SER A 37 2.55 -8.14 21.54
N PHE A 38 2.97 -8.41 20.31
CA PHE A 38 3.92 -9.47 20.01
C PHE A 38 5.33 -8.91 19.85
N GLY A 39 6.30 -9.63 20.42
CA GLY A 39 7.72 -9.30 20.28
C GLY A 39 8.22 -9.38 18.83
N ARG A 40 9.53 -9.28 18.66
CA ARG A 40 10.20 -9.41 17.36
C ARG A 40 10.35 -10.87 16.95
N CYS A 41 10.50 -11.12 15.65
CA CYS A 41 10.78 -12.47 15.13
C CYS A 41 9.72 -13.51 15.51
N CYS A 42 8.45 -13.14 15.60
CA CYS A 42 7.38 -14.11 15.83
C CYS A 42 6.99 -14.78 14.52
N SER A 43 6.64 -16.06 14.59
CA SER A 43 6.07 -16.81 13.46
C SER A 43 4.66 -17.27 13.79
N PHE A 44 3.76 -17.11 12.81
CA PHE A 44 2.36 -17.48 12.88
C PHE A 44 2.03 -18.39 11.71
N GLY A 45 1.18 -19.39 11.96
CA GLY A 45 0.72 -20.33 10.95
C GLY A 45 -0.27 -19.71 9.98
N GLU A 46 -0.91 -20.56 9.21
CA GLU A 46 -1.98 -20.20 8.29
C GLU A 46 -3.32 -20.01 9.03
N TYR A 47 -4.24 -19.24 8.41
CA TYR A 47 -5.60 -19.03 8.93
C TYR A 47 -5.65 -18.39 10.33
N CYS A 48 -4.61 -17.65 10.71
CA CYS A 48 -4.60 -16.96 12.00
C CYS A 48 -5.53 -15.73 11.96
N SER A 49 -6.27 -15.55 13.07
CA SER A 49 -7.15 -14.39 13.25
C SER A 49 -6.70 -13.55 14.44
N PHE A 50 -6.47 -12.27 14.17
CA PHE A 50 -6.07 -11.28 15.17
C PHE A 50 -7.15 -10.22 15.32
N GLY A 51 -7.52 -9.90 16.55
CA GLY A 51 -8.47 -8.82 16.86
C GLY A 51 -7.91 -7.42 16.55
N LYS A 52 -8.63 -6.41 16.96
CA LYS A 52 -8.26 -5.01 16.75
C LYS A 52 -7.06 -4.59 17.59
N CYS A 53 -6.34 -3.56 17.11
CA CYS A 53 -5.27 -2.89 17.85
C CYS A 53 -4.15 -3.84 18.32
N CYS A 54 -3.84 -4.87 17.55
CA CYS A 54 -2.69 -5.72 17.79
C CYS A 54 -1.42 -5.07 17.24
N SER A 55 -0.30 -5.25 17.94
CA SER A 55 1.00 -4.77 17.51
C SER A 55 2.00 -5.91 17.36
N PHE A 56 2.79 -5.87 16.31
CA PHE A 56 3.79 -6.88 15.99
C PHE A 56 5.16 -6.23 15.82
N GLY A 57 6.15 -6.77 16.50
CA GLY A 57 7.54 -6.33 16.36
C GLY A 57 8.09 -6.57 14.95
N ALA A 58 9.33 -6.18 14.71
CA ALA A 58 9.99 -6.41 13.42
C ALA A 58 10.29 -7.90 13.18
N TRP A 59 10.41 -8.28 11.89
CA TRP A 59 10.80 -9.62 11.44
C TRP A 59 9.79 -10.72 11.79
N CYS A 60 8.51 -10.38 11.89
CA CYS A 60 7.46 -11.37 12.07
C CYS A 60 7.03 -11.96 10.72
N SER A 61 6.67 -13.24 10.73
CA SER A 61 6.15 -13.94 9.56
C SER A 61 4.76 -14.50 9.82
N PHE A 62 3.88 -14.35 8.85
CA PHE A 62 2.50 -14.80 8.88
C PHE A 62 2.26 -15.73 7.70
N GLY A 63 1.62 -16.86 7.95
CA GLY A 63 1.20 -17.79 6.91
C GLY A 63 0.11 -17.19 6.01
N GLU A 64 -0.47 -18.02 5.17
CA GLU A 64 -1.53 -17.65 4.25
C GLU A 64 -2.87 -17.45 4.97
N TRP A 65 -3.76 -16.67 4.36
CA TRP A 65 -5.15 -16.49 4.79
C TRP A 65 -5.32 -15.98 6.23
N CYS A 66 -4.34 -15.21 6.71
CA CYS A 66 -4.44 -14.57 8.01
C CYS A 66 -5.31 -13.32 7.95
N SER A 67 -6.07 -13.05 9.03
CA SER A 67 -6.91 -11.87 9.14
C SER A 67 -6.52 -10.99 10.33
N PHE A 68 -6.52 -9.69 10.12
CA PHE A 68 -6.15 -8.69 11.12
C PHE A 68 -7.25 -7.64 11.25
N GLY A 69 -7.66 -7.37 12.47
CA GLY A 69 -8.64 -6.34 12.77
C GLY A 69 -8.13 -4.93 12.49
N GLU A 70 -8.98 -3.97 12.75
CA GLU A 70 -8.71 -2.54 12.57
C GLU A 70 -7.58 -2.04 13.48
N GLY A 71 -6.78 -1.08 12.99
CA GLY A 71 -5.76 -0.39 13.78
C GLY A 71 -4.55 -1.24 14.17
N CYS A 72 -4.31 -2.36 13.50
CA CYS A 72 -3.13 -3.17 13.75
C CYS A 72 -1.86 -2.50 13.24
N SER A 73 -0.75 -2.67 13.96
CA SER A 73 0.54 -2.12 13.61
C SER A 73 1.61 -3.20 13.50
N PHE A 74 2.43 -3.07 12.46
CA PHE A 74 3.47 -4.04 12.17
C PHE A 74 4.84 -3.35 12.11
N GLY A 75 5.85 -3.86 12.79
CA GLY A 75 7.25 -3.41 12.77
C GLY A 75 7.89 -3.58 11.39
N GLU A 76 9.17 -3.37 11.19
CA GLU A 76 9.87 -3.50 9.90
C GLU A 76 10.09 -4.97 9.47
N CYS A 77 10.24 -5.21 8.17
CA CYS A 77 10.62 -6.51 7.60
C CYS A 77 9.70 -7.68 7.99
N CYS A 78 8.41 -7.47 8.16
CA CYS A 78 7.46 -8.55 8.30
C CYS A 78 7.04 -9.09 6.93
N SER A 79 6.70 -10.35 6.85
CA SER A 79 6.21 -11.02 5.64
C SER A 79 4.84 -11.65 5.86
N PHE A 80 4.01 -11.57 4.83
CA PHE A 80 2.65 -12.09 4.86
C PHE A 80 2.44 -13.02 3.67
N GLY A 81 1.85 -14.17 3.94
CA GLY A 81 1.47 -15.11 2.92
C GLY A 81 0.36 -14.58 2.01
N GLU A 82 -0.11 -15.43 1.14
CA GLU A 82 -1.19 -15.16 0.19
C GLU A 82 -2.54 -15.02 0.91
N GLY A 83 -3.46 -14.23 0.36
CA GLY A 83 -4.84 -14.12 0.83
C GLY A 83 -5.03 -13.46 2.19
N CYS A 84 -4.04 -12.76 2.72
CA CYS A 84 -4.18 -12.06 4.00
C CYS A 84 -5.10 -10.85 3.90
N SER A 85 -5.89 -10.61 4.95
CA SER A 85 -6.81 -9.47 5.01
C SER A 85 -6.53 -8.57 6.21
N PHE A 86 -6.57 -7.27 5.98
CA PHE A 86 -6.28 -6.25 6.98
C PHE A 86 -7.45 -5.27 7.09
N GLY A 87 -7.92 -5.02 8.30
CA GLY A 87 -8.93 -4.00 8.59
C GLY A 87 -8.45 -2.59 8.26
N ALA A 88 -9.30 -1.61 8.48
CA ALA A 88 -8.97 -0.21 8.26
C ALA A 88 -7.87 0.29 9.22
N TRP A 89 -7.19 1.36 8.82
CA TRP A 89 -6.22 2.08 9.65
C TRP A 89 -5.03 1.25 10.14
N CYS A 90 -4.69 0.18 9.44
CA CYS A 90 -3.49 -0.58 9.73
C CYS A 90 -2.23 0.16 9.28
N SER A 91 -1.15 0.02 10.06
CA SER A 91 0.13 0.66 9.76
C SER A 91 1.25 -0.35 9.57
N PHE A 92 2.00 -0.19 8.50
CA PHE A 92 3.07 -1.08 8.10
C PHE A 92 4.39 -0.32 8.00
N GLY A 93 5.42 -0.76 8.69
CA GLY A 93 6.76 -0.20 8.59
C GLY A 93 7.39 -0.43 7.21
N ARG A 94 8.69 -0.34 7.09
CA ARG A 94 9.46 -0.44 5.84
C ARG A 94 9.76 -1.89 5.44
N ALA A 95 10.08 -2.09 4.15
CA ALA A 95 10.60 -3.34 3.59
C ALA A 95 9.70 -4.56 3.88
N ARG A 96 8.48 -4.52 3.42
CA ARG A 96 7.47 -5.57 3.58
C ARG A 96 7.28 -6.38 2.33
N SER A 97 6.90 -7.64 2.51
CA SER A 97 6.37 -8.44 1.41
C SER A 97 4.98 -8.98 1.76
N PHE A 98 4.09 -8.85 0.82
CA PHE A 98 2.74 -9.38 0.86
C PHE A 98 2.56 -10.33 -0.32
N GLY A 99 2.00 -11.52 -0.06
CA GLY A 99 1.63 -12.45 -1.10
C GLY A 99 0.56 -11.88 -2.03
N ALA A 100 0.14 -12.66 -2.99
CA ALA A 100 -0.99 -12.34 -3.87
C ALA A 100 -2.32 -12.32 -3.10
N TRP A 101 -3.36 -11.71 -3.67
CA TRP A 101 -4.73 -11.74 -3.15
C TRP A 101 -4.91 -11.09 -1.76
N CYS A 102 -3.96 -10.28 -1.32
CA CYS A 102 -4.10 -9.56 -0.06
C CYS A 102 -5.07 -8.39 -0.18
N SER A 103 -5.85 -8.14 0.87
CA SER A 103 -6.81 -7.03 0.92
C SER A 103 -6.55 -6.11 2.11
N PHE A 104 -6.64 -4.81 1.87
CA PHE A 104 -6.39 -3.77 2.86
C PHE A 104 -7.57 -2.82 2.94
N GLY A 105 -8.04 -2.57 4.16
CA GLY A 105 -9.13 -1.63 4.42
C GLY A 105 -8.74 -0.17 4.16
N GLU A 106 -9.66 0.73 4.42
CA GLU A 106 -9.50 2.18 4.30
C GLU A 106 -8.36 2.70 5.19
N GLY A 107 -7.65 3.72 4.73
CA GLY A 107 -6.70 4.49 5.52
C GLY A 107 -5.44 3.74 5.95
N CYS A 108 -5.11 2.61 5.33
CA CYS A 108 -3.88 1.89 5.62
C CYS A 108 -2.65 2.66 5.17
N SER A 109 -1.57 2.59 5.96
CA SER A 109 -0.31 3.27 5.65
C SER A 109 0.86 2.29 5.53
N PHE A 110 1.64 2.44 4.47
CA PHE A 110 2.78 1.58 4.17
C PHE A 110 4.06 2.40 4.09
N GLY A 111 5.10 1.95 4.79
CA GLY A 111 6.44 2.53 4.68
C GLY A 111 7.06 2.30 3.30
N ALA A 112 8.28 2.79 3.10
CA ALA A 112 9.02 2.60 1.86
C ALA A 112 9.42 1.13 1.62
N TRP A 113 9.67 0.76 0.34
CA TRP A 113 10.19 -0.55 -0.06
C TRP A 113 9.23 -1.72 0.23
N CYS A 114 7.94 -1.49 0.22
CA CYS A 114 6.96 -2.55 0.33
C CYS A 114 6.71 -3.20 -1.04
N SER A 115 6.55 -4.52 -1.06
CA SER A 115 6.19 -5.26 -2.27
C SER A 115 4.89 -6.01 -2.07
N PHE A 116 4.02 -5.95 -3.05
CA PHE A 116 2.71 -6.57 -3.06
C PHE A 116 2.62 -7.53 -4.24
N GLY A 117 2.12 -8.73 -4.01
CA GLY A 117 1.83 -9.68 -5.05
C GLY A 117 0.72 -9.19 -5.99
N GLU A 118 0.35 -10.02 -6.92
CA GLU A 118 -0.76 -9.74 -7.86
C GLU A 118 -2.13 -9.78 -7.18
N TRP A 119 -3.13 -9.12 -7.78
CA TRP A 119 -4.53 -9.14 -7.32
C TRP A 119 -4.74 -8.58 -5.89
N CYS A 120 -3.85 -7.75 -5.41
CA CYS A 120 -4.05 -7.07 -4.13
C CYS A 120 -5.06 -5.93 -4.27
N THR A 121 -5.89 -5.73 -3.22
CA THR A 121 -6.88 -4.66 -3.18
C THR A 121 -6.64 -3.71 -2.03
N PHE A 122 -6.74 -2.42 -2.29
CA PHE A 122 -6.52 -1.37 -1.30
C PHE A 122 -7.75 -0.47 -1.23
N GLY A 123 -8.27 -0.27 -0.03
CA GLY A 123 -9.37 0.65 0.23
C GLY A 123 -9.00 2.11 -0.03
N GLU A 124 -9.93 3.00 0.21
CA GLU A 124 -9.73 4.44 0.06
C GLU A 124 -8.63 4.98 0.97
N ARG A 125 -8.02 6.10 0.59
CA ARG A 125 -7.07 6.87 1.42
C ARG A 125 -5.84 6.10 1.89
N CYS A 126 -5.49 4.99 1.25
CA CYS A 126 -4.25 4.30 1.53
C CYS A 126 -3.04 5.14 1.10
N SER A 127 -1.96 5.09 1.90
CA SER A 127 -0.73 5.82 1.61
C SER A 127 0.46 4.88 1.50
N PHE A 128 1.26 5.03 0.46
CA PHE A 128 2.43 4.20 0.19
C PHE A 128 3.69 5.05 0.17
N GLY A 129 4.71 4.60 0.88
CA GLY A 129 6.03 5.23 0.88
C GLY A 129 6.75 5.09 -0.47
N GLU A 130 8.00 5.50 -0.49
CA GLU A 130 8.84 5.45 -1.70
C GLU A 130 9.14 4.01 -2.11
N ARG A 131 9.31 3.80 -3.44
CA ARG A 131 9.81 2.55 -4.04
C ARG A 131 9.00 1.31 -3.65
N CYS A 132 7.70 1.46 -3.48
CA CYS A 132 6.80 0.33 -3.37
C CYS A 132 6.56 -0.31 -4.74
N THR A 133 6.41 -1.63 -4.77
CA THR A 133 6.13 -2.39 -5.99
C THR A 133 4.82 -3.13 -5.87
N PHE A 134 4.01 -3.08 -6.90
CA PHE A 134 2.70 -3.73 -6.96
C PHE A 134 2.69 -4.71 -8.12
N GLY A 135 2.26 -5.95 -7.87
CA GLY A 135 2.06 -6.96 -8.89
C GLY A 135 0.95 -6.59 -9.87
N GLU A 136 0.65 -7.50 -10.78
CA GLU A 136 -0.40 -7.31 -11.77
C GLU A 136 -1.80 -7.22 -11.14
N ARG A 137 -2.71 -6.50 -11.79
CA ARG A 137 -4.14 -6.46 -11.45
C ARG A 137 -4.47 -6.05 -10.01
N CYS A 138 -3.60 -5.24 -9.41
CA CYS A 138 -3.91 -4.61 -8.13
C CYS A 138 -4.95 -3.50 -8.32
N SER A 139 -5.85 -3.33 -7.34
CA SER A 139 -6.87 -2.28 -7.36
C SER A 139 -6.73 -1.32 -6.18
N PHE A 140 -6.93 -0.05 -6.44
CA PHE A 140 -6.77 1.02 -5.46
C PHE A 140 -8.04 1.87 -5.39
N GLY A 141 -8.58 2.02 -4.18
CA GLY A 141 -9.69 2.92 -3.90
C GLY A 141 -9.33 4.40 -4.07
N GLU A 142 -10.33 5.24 -3.91
CA GLU A 142 -10.16 6.70 -4.08
C GLU A 142 -9.08 7.28 -3.14
N ARG A 143 -8.44 8.35 -3.58
CA ARG A 143 -7.52 9.17 -2.78
C ARG A 143 -6.28 8.43 -2.25
N CYS A 144 -5.90 7.32 -2.85
CA CYS A 144 -4.63 6.68 -2.56
C CYS A 144 -3.45 7.58 -2.97
N SER A 145 -2.39 7.58 -2.16
CA SER A 145 -1.18 8.35 -2.43
C SER A 145 0.06 7.46 -2.50
N PHE A 146 0.95 7.76 -3.44
CA PHE A 146 2.15 6.95 -3.69
C PHE A 146 3.41 7.82 -3.60
N GLY A 147 4.44 7.28 -2.94
CA GLY A 147 5.77 7.89 -2.88
C GLY A 147 6.52 7.81 -4.21
N GLU A 148 7.69 8.42 -4.26
CA GLU A 148 8.54 8.41 -5.43
C GLU A 148 9.03 6.99 -5.76
N GLY A 149 9.14 6.68 -7.06
CA GLY A 149 9.70 5.42 -7.54
C GLY A 149 8.81 4.19 -7.32
N CYS A 150 7.51 4.35 -7.02
CA CYS A 150 6.58 3.25 -7.02
C CYS A 150 6.38 2.68 -8.44
N SER A 151 6.25 1.35 -8.53
CA SER A 151 6.02 0.63 -9.79
C SER A 151 4.78 -0.26 -9.71
N PHE A 152 4.08 -0.39 -10.83
CA PHE A 152 2.81 -1.12 -10.91
C PHE A 152 2.90 -2.14 -12.05
N GLY A 153 2.38 -3.35 -11.80
CA GLY A 153 2.21 -4.38 -12.81
C GLY A 153 1.08 -4.05 -13.80
N GLU A 154 0.95 -4.87 -14.79
CA GLU A 154 -0.08 -4.72 -15.82
C GLU A 154 -1.50 -4.90 -15.24
N GLY A 155 -2.49 -4.17 -15.77
CA GLY A 155 -3.89 -4.29 -15.37
C GLY A 155 -4.23 -3.75 -13.99
N CYS A 156 -3.36 -2.95 -13.36
CA CYS A 156 -3.70 -2.23 -12.13
C CYS A 156 -4.81 -1.20 -12.39
N SER A 157 -5.78 -1.11 -11.46
CA SER A 157 -6.93 -0.20 -11.56
C SER A 157 -6.99 0.79 -10.39
N PHE A 158 -7.55 1.97 -10.67
CA PHE A 158 -7.76 3.04 -9.69
C PHE A 158 -9.21 3.48 -9.78
N GLU A 159 -9.93 3.50 -8.66
CA GLU A 159 -11.37 3.87 -8.65
C GLU A 159 -11.64 5.26 -9.21
N ASP A 160 -10.65 6.15 -9.12
CA ASP A 160 -10.80 7.50 -9.67
C ASP A 160 -10.93 7.51 -11.21
N LYS A 161 -10.35 6.56 -11.98
CA LYS A 161 -10.30 6.63 -13.47
C LYS A 161 -9.94 5.36 -14.28
N GLY A 162 -10.18 4.15 -13.87
CA GLY A 162 -10.04 2.98 -14.76
C GLY A 162 -8.69 2.26 -14.80
N GLU A 163 -8.46 1.40 -15.79
CA GLU A 163 -7.31 0.49 -15.85
C GLU A 163 -6.06 1.12 -16.52
N TYR A 164 -4.88 0.82 -15.98
CA TYR A 164 -3.60 1.24 -16.58
C TYR A 164 -3.21 0.44 -17.80
N ILE A 165 -2.44 1.08 -18.69
CA ILE A 165 -1.84 0.44 -19.86
C ILE A 165 -0.33 0.66 -19.94
N GLY A 166 0.38 -0.34 -20.46
CA GLY A 166 1.80 -0.26 -20.82
C GLY A 166 2.79 -0.48 -19.68
N ASP A 167 4.09 -0.49 -20.02
CA ASP A 167 5.20 -0.75 -19.08
C ASP A 167 5.52 0.42 -18.15
N TYR A 168 4.92 1.59 -18.40
CA TYR A 168 5.05 2.80 -17.58
C TYR A 168 3.66 3.33 -17.28
N PRO A 169 2.93 2.68 -16.36
CA PRO A 169 1.54 3.06 -16.10
C PRO A 169 1.41 4.44 -15.46
N PHE A 170 2.51 4.98 -14.94
CA PHE A 170 2.47 6.14 -14.07
C PHE A 170 3.81 6.89 -14.06
N MET A 171 3.77 8.21 -13.98
CA MET A 171 4.91 9.09 -13.76
C MET A 171 4.59 10.10 -12.68
N ALA A 172 5.51 10.30 -11.71
CA ALA A 172 5.37 11.32 -10.68
C ALA A 172 6.51 12.31 -10.75
N PHE A 173 6.20 13.58 -10.55
CA PHE A 173 7.14 14.68 -10.49
C PHE A 173 6.96 15.43 -9.18
N VAL A 174 8.07 15.82 -8.54
CA VAL A 174 8.10 16.51 -7.25
C VAL A 174 8.74 17.88 -7.43
N GLY A 175 8.29 18.86 -6.68
CA GLY A 175 8.90 20.18 -6.63
C GLY A 175 8.36 21.17 -7.67
N PHE A 176 7.20 20.90 -8.26
CA PHE A 176 6.51 21.80 -9.18
C PHE A 176 5.35 22.50 -8.48
N GLY A 177 5.17 23.79 -8.78
CA GLY A 177 4.06 24.60 -8.31
C GLY A 177 4.37 25.51 -7.13
N SER A 178 3.37 26.27 -6.72
CA SER A 178 3.45 27.30 -5.69
C SER A 178 3.68 26.77 -4.26
N ARG A 179 3.62 25.46 -4.06
CA ARG A 179 3.82 24.81 -2.77
C ARG A 179 5.03 23.87 -2.83
N ILE A 180 6.03 24.13 -1.99
CA ILE A 180 7.20 23.26 -1.81
C ILE A 180 6.71 21.84 -1.47
N GLY A 181 7.15 20.84 -2.25
CA GLY A 181 6.78 19.44 -2.06
C GLY A 181 5.49 18.98 -2.74
N SER A 182 4.84 19.83 -3.54
CA SER A 182 3.70 19.40 -4.36
C SER A 182 4.12 18.30 -5.34
N LYS A 183 3.30 17.28 -5.44
CA LYS A 183 3.49 16.16 -6.38
C LYS A 183 2.47 16.24 -7.49
N VAL A 184 2.91 15.98 -8.72
CA VAL A 184 2.06 15.85 -9.89
C VAL A 184 2.21 14.44 -10.42
N TYR A 185 1.09 13.76 -10.58
CA TYR A 185 1.02 12.38 -11.05
C TYR A 185 0.36 12.34 -12.43
N PHE A 186 0.96 11.60 -13.34
CA PHE A 186 0.41 11.33 -14.66
C PHE A 186 0.13 9.83 -14.77
N PHE A 187 -1.07 9.48 -15.16
CA PHE A 187 -1.54 8.10 -15.27
C PHE A 187 -1.83 7.76 -16.73
N ASN A 188 -1.27 6.66 -17.22
CA ASN A 188 -1.52 6.15 -18.56
C ASN A 188 -2.63 5.10 -18.51
N LEU A 189 -3.86 5.50 -18.78
CA LEU A 189 -5.05 4.65 -18.71
C LEU A 189 -5.54 4.30 -20.13
N GLN A 190 -6.41 3.31 -20.24
CA GLN A 190 -6.96 2.86 -21.54
C GLN A 190 -7.66 3.97 -22.31
N ASP A 191 -8.33 4.88 -21.63
CA ASP A 191 -9.10 5.98 -22.20
C ASP A 191 -8.31 7.29 -22.31
N GLY A 192 -7.05 7.31 -21.89
CA GLY A 192 -6.17 8.48 -22.03
C GLY A 192 -5.20 8.70 -20.89
N ILE A 193 -4.52 9.84 -20.96
CA ILE A 193 -3.57 10.25 -19.92
C ILE A 193 -4.30 11.17 -18.94
N TYR A 194 -4.30 10.80 -17.68
CA TYR A 194 -4.87 11.60 -16.59
C TYR A 194 -3.80 12.20 -15.72
N VAL A 195 -4.09 13.36 -15.16
CA VAL A 195 -3.16 14.13 -14.31
C VAL A 195 -3.80 14.42 -12.97
N ARG A 196 -3.11 14.03 -11.90
CA ARG A 196 -3.49 14.39 -10.53
C ARG A 196 -2.50 15.40 -9.96
N CYS A 197 -3.00 16.55 -9.58
CA CYS A 197 -2.23 17.58 -8.90
C CYS A 197 -2.96 18.00 -7.62
N SER A 198 -2.41 17.60 -6.46
CA SER A 198 -3.07 17.78 -5.17
C SER A 198 -4.43 17.06 -5.11
N CYS A 199 -5.51 17.78 -4.85
CA CYS A 199 -6.88 17.24 -4.79
C CYS A 199 -7.63 17.25 -6.14
N TRP A 200 -6.98 17.70 -7.21
CA TRP A 200 -7.60 17.84 -8.52
C TRP A 200 -7.12 16.76 -9.49
N LEU A 201 -8.07 16.15 -10.17
CA LEU A 201 -7.86 15.09 -11.17
C LEU A 201 -8.57 15.48 -12.47
N SER A 202 -7.88 15.36 -13.62
CA SER A 202 -8.44 15.58 -14.95
C SER A 202 -7.67 14.77 -16.00
N ASP A 203 -8.18 14.70 -17.22
CA ASP A 203 -7.36 14.31 -18.36
C ASP A 203 -6.26 15.34 -18.63
N ILE A 204 -5.26 14.95 -19.42
CA ILE A 204 -4.11 15.81 -19.71
C ILE A 204 -4.52 17.09 -20.46
N ALA A 205 -5.57 17.06 -21.27
CA ALA A 205 -6.07 18.22 -22.00
C ALA A 205 -6.68 19.25 -21.05
N GLY A 206 -7.58 18.82 -20.16
CA GLY A 206 -8.15 19.70 -19.13
C GLY A 206 -7.09 20.24 -18.17
N PHE A 207 -6.05 19.45 -17.85
CA PHE A 207 -4.93 19.95 -17.07
C PHE A 207 -4.18 21.07 -17.77
N ARG A 208 -3.90 20.93 -19.07
CA ARG A 208 -3.25 22.00 -19.87
C ARG A 208 -4.07 23.28 -19.91
N GLU A 209 -5.38 23.16 -20.10
CA GLU A 209 -6.29 24.32 -20.11
C GLU A 209 -6.26 25.05 -18.76
N ARG A 210 -6.31 24.31 -17.68
CA ARG A 210 -6.26 24.89 -16.34
C ARG A 210 -4.93 25.57 -16.04
N VAL A 211 -3.79 24.96 -16.39
CA VAL A 211 -2.46 25.57 -16.24
C VAL A 211 -2.39 26.93 -16.95
N LYS A 212 -2.97 27.03 -18.15
CA LYS A 212 -3.04 28.27 -18.91
C LYS A 212 -3.99 29.31 -18.28
N ALA A 213 -5.17 28.86 -17.86
CA ALA A 213 -6.19 29.74 -17.28
C ALA A 213 -5.76 30.34 -15.93
N GLU A 214 -5.07 29.56 -15.10
CA GLU A 214 -4.56 30.01 -13.81
C GLU A 214 -3.20 30.72 -13.90
N ASN A 215 -2.65 30.87 -15.11
CA ASN A 215 -1.30 31.40 -15.36
C ASN A 215 -0.24 30.71 -14.46
N ALA A 216 -0.37 29.40 -14.32
CA ALA A 216 0.53 28.60 -13.52
C ALA A 216 1.87 28.39 -14.22
N ASP A 217 2.86 27.82 -13.52
CA ASP A 217 4.20 27.59 -14.04
C ASP A 217 4.19 26.84 -15.38
N ALA A 218 4.79 27.42 -16.40
CA ALA A 218 4.87 26.86 -17.76
C ALA A 218 5.53 25.45 -17.78
N MET A 219 6.36 25.13 -16.80
CA MET A 219 6.97 23.78 -16.65
C MET A 219 5.92 22.67 -16.58
N TYR A 220 4.71 22.95 -16.12
CA TYR A 220 3.62 21.96 -16.17
C TYR A 220 3.25 21.55 -17.59
N LEU A 221 3.32 22.48 -18.55
CA LEU A 221 3.07 22.19 -19.98
C LEU A 221 4.20 21.34 -20.57
N ASP A 222 5.45 21.63 -20.20
CA ASP A 222 6.63 20.85 -20.61
C ASP A 222 6.56 19.43 -20.07
N LEU A 223 6.08 19.25 -18.83
CA LEU A 223 5.82 17.93 -18.23
C LEU A 223 4.75 17.15 -19.01
N CYS A 224 3.66 17.81 -19.40
CA CYS A 224 2.64 17.16 -20.23
C CYS A 224 3.24 16.67 -21.56
N ASP A 225 4.06 17.47 -22.22
CA ASP A 225 4.72 17.08 -23.47
C ASP A 225 5.72 15.93 -23.28
N LEU A 226 6.45 15.94 -22.18
CA LEU A 226 7.36 14.86 -21.83
C LEU A 226 6.61 13.55 -21.61
N VAL A 227 5.53 13.59 -20.85
CA VAL A 227 4.71 12.42 -20.48
C VAL A 227 4.03 11.84 -21.72
N GLU A 228 3.40 12.66 -22.57
CA GLU A 228 2.81 12.20 -23.82
C GLU A 228 3.83 11.50 -24.72
N ARG A 229 5.02 12.08 -24.87
CA ARG A 229 6.11 11.45 -25.62
C ARG A 229 6.55 10.11 -25.03
N LYS A 230 6.55 9.97 -23.71
CA LYS A 230 6.94 8.73 -23.01
C LYS A 230 5.88 7.65 -23.13
N PHE A 231 4.63 7.99 -22.93
CA PHE A 231 3.52 7.04 -22.97
C PHE A 231 3.18 6.62 -24.42
N ASN A 232 3.28 7.55 -25.39
CA ASN A 232 2.97 7.26 -26.79
C ASN A 232 4.12 6.56 -27.55
N ARG A 233 5.34 6.50 -27.02
CA ARG A 233 6.49 5.88 -27.73
C ARG A 233 6.34 4.37 -27.99
N LYS A 234 5.41 3.67 -27.42
CA LYS A 234 5.21 2.23 -27.59
C LYS A 234 4.05 1.82 -28.50
N ASN A 235 3.20 2.75 -28.91
CA ASN A 235 2.16 2.44 -29.91
C ASN A 235 2.69 2.41 -31.38
N SER A 236 4.01 2.46 -31.57
CA SER A 236 4.66 2.52 -32.89
C SER A 236 5.61 1.34 -33.14
N LYS A 237 5.29 0.16 -32.58
CA LYS A 237 5.98 -1.10 -32.96
C LYS A 237 5.00 -2.22 -33.17
#